data_d8444942acf2271df468bbe1d3afdc5d
#
_entry.id   d8444942acf2271df468bbe1d3afdc5d
#
_cell.length_a   1.000
_cell.length_b   1.000
_cell.length_c   1.000
_cell.angle_alpha   90.00
_cell.angle_beta   90.00
_cell.angle_gamma   90.00
#
_symmetry.space_group_name_H-M   'P 1'
#
loop_
_entity.id
_entity.type
_entity.pdbx_description
1 polymer ?
#
loop_
_entity_poly.entity_id
_entity_poly.type
_entity_poly.pdbx_seq_one_letter_code
_entity_poly.pdbx_strand_id
1 'polypeptide(L)'
;MNTLKKFIHYYGPYKTVFFIDLLCAAIISLVDLAYPQILRSATKTLFTQDKAIILQALPWIAIGLFMMYVIQSFCKYYVSCQGHIMGAKMERDMRQELFEHYEELSFSYYSQNNSGQMMSKLVSDLFDISEFAHHGPENLFISLVKIVGSFIFLFLINKKLALPLIVLVILMFLFSFRQNQKMQRTFMENRKKIGDVNASLQDTLSGIRVVQSFTNEEIEKKKFQKSNLAFLVSKKDNYRCMGEFMSSNLFLQGMMYLVTLVYGGYLIANNEMSAADLAMYALYIGIFISPIQILVELMEMMQKGLSGFRRFLDVMETEPEIQDAPDAVELKDVKGRVCYEDVSFHYSDDETTVLSHVSIEVPAGKSVALVGPSGGGKTTICSLLPRFYDVTGGRVTVDGQDVRSLTLKSLRSQIGVVQQDVYLFSGSIRDNIAYGKPDATEEEIIEAAKCANIHDFIMELPDQYDTFVGERGARLSGGQKQRISIARVFLKNPPILILDEATSALDNESERWIQNSLEELSKNRTTITIAHRLSTIKNADEIIVITENGIAERGTHETLLEKNGIYAGYYNMM
;
A
#
# COMPACT_ATOMS: atom_id res chain seq x y z
N MET A 1 4.39 -21.64 7.88
CA MET A 1 5.58 -21.19 8.65
C MET A 1 5.11 -20.09 9.61
N ASN A 2 5.58 -20.02 10.87
CA ASN A 2 5.10 -19.01 11.82
C ASN A 2 5.45 -17.59 11.31
N THR A 3 4.50 -16.65 11.35
CA THR A 3 4.65 -15.24 10.91
C THR A 3 5.95 -14.60 11.40
N LEU A 4 6.33 -14.87 12.66
CA LEU A 4 7.56 -14.36 13.24
C LEU A 4 8.82 -14.92 12.53
N LYS A 5 8.81 -16.18 12.11
CA LYS A 5 9.94 -16.79 11.38
C LYS A 5 10.11 -16.18 9.99
N LYS A 6 9.01 -15.86 9.30
CA LYS A 6 9.04 -15.13 8.02
C LYS A 6 9.55 -13.71 8.21
N PHE A 7 9.11 -13.03 9.27
CA PHE A 7 9.59 -11.69 9.62
C PHE A 7 11.11 -11.65 9.87
N ILE A 8 11.64 -12.60 10.65
CA ILE A 8 13.07 -12.69 10.91
C ILE A 8 13.90 -12.92 9.63
N HIS A 9 13.32 -13.54 8.61
CA HIS A 9 14.01 -13.77 7.33
C HIS A 9 14.47 -12.45 6.67
N TYR A 10 13.69 -11.37 6.78
CA TYR A 10 14.02 -10.07 6.22
C TYR A 10 15.24 -9.39 6.87
N TYR A 11 15.69 -9.84 8.04
CA TYR A 11 16.96 -9.40 8.61
C TYR A 11 18.19 -10.05 7.95
N GLY A 12 18.01 -11.09 7.15
CA GLY A 12 19.10 -11.85 6.54
C GLY A 12 20.18 -10.99 5.88
N PRO A 13 19.85 -10.06 4.96
CA PRO A 13 20.81 -9.15 4.35
C PRO A 13 21.44 -8.15 5.31
N TYR A 14 20.79 -7.84 6.44
CA TYR A 14 21.13 -6.76 7.37
C TYR A 14 21.68 -7.25 8.72
N LYS A 15 21.86 -8.56 8.90
CA LYS A 15 22.26 -9.18 10.18
C LYS A 15 23.49 -8.54 10.82
N THR A 16 24.49 -8.14 10.04
CA THR A 16 25.70 -7.50 10.58
C THR A 16 25.38 -6.14 11.21
N VAL A 17 24.62 -5.31 10.53
CA VAL A 17 24.19 -3.99 11.05
C VAL A 17 23.35 -4.18 12.31
N PHE A 18 22.43 -5.13 12.30
CA PHE A 18 21.56 -5.46 13.43
C PHE A 18 22.34 -5.90 14.68
N PHE A 19 23.34 -6.78 14.53
CA PHE A 19 24.15 -7.21 15.69
C PHE A 19 25.07 -6.12 16.21
N ILE A 20 25.64 -5.27 15.34
CA ILE A 20 26.42 -4.10 15.78
C ILE A 20 25.52 -3.10 16.50
N ASP A 21 24.30 -2.90 16.03
CA ASP A 21 23.29 -2.05 16.67
C ASP A 21 22.99 -2.53 18.10
N LEU A 22 22.70 -3.82 18.28
CA LEU A 22 22.49 -4.41 19.60
C LEU A 22 23.74 -4.32 20.49
N LEU A 23 24.94 -4.45 19.94
CA LEU A 23 26.19 -4.28 20.69
C LEU A 23 26.35 -2.83 21.16
N CYS A 24 26.09 -1.86 20.30
CA CYS A 24 26.09 -0.44 20.66
C CYS A 24 25.03 -0.14 21.72
N ALA A 25 23.84 -0.71 21.60
CA ALA A 25 22.77 -0.62 22.60
C ALA A 25 23.18 -1.21 23.96
N ALA A 26 23.90 -2.33 23.94
CA ALA A 26 24.49 -2.91 25.15
C ALA A 26 25.51 -1.95 25.81
N ILE A 27 26.42 -1.39 25.04
CA ILE A 27 27.43 -0.44 25.53
C ILE A 27 26.76 0.79 26.17
N ILE A 28 25.76 1.39 25.48
CA ILE A 28 24.99 2.51 26.01
C ILE A 28 24.37 2.17 27.36
N SER A 29 23.72 1.00 27.45
CA SER A 29 23.06 0.56 28.68
C SER A 29 24.04 0.28 29.80
N LEU A 30 25.21 -0.31 29.48
CA LEU A 30 26.26 -0.56 30.46
C LEU A 30 26.89 0.73 30.99
N VAL A 31 27.09 1.72 30.14
CA VAL A 31 27.58 3.05 30.55
C VAL A 31 26.60 3.73 31.52
N ASP A 32 25.30 3.69 31.22
CA ASP A 32 24.27 4.25 32.10
C ASP A 32 24.27 3.55 33.49
N LEU A 33 24.44 2.22 33.49
CA LEU A 33 24.52 1.43 34.75
C LEU A 33 25.81 1.60 35.50
N ALA A 34 26.94 1.85 34.82
CA ALA A 34 28.26 1.99 35.44
C ALA A 34 28.44 3.35 36.14
N TYR A 35 27.88 4.41 35.63
CA TYR A 35 28.05 5.75 36.18
C TYR A 35 27.67 5.86 37.68
N PRO A 36 26.50 5.37 38.15
CA PRO A 36 26.19 5.37 39.57
C PRO A 36 27.21 4.58 40.42
N GLN A 37 27.73 3.48 39.90
CA GLN A 37 28.75 2.68 40.66
C GLN A 37 30.09 3.40 40.78
N ILE A 38 30.49 4.11 39.71
CA ILE A 38 31.70 4.95 39.75
C ILE A 38 31.53 6.07 40.77
N LEU A 39 30.38 6.73 40.80
CA LEU A 39 30.05 7.77 41.76
C LEU A 39 30.01 7.23 43.20
N ARG A 40 29.41 6.06 43.38
CA ARG A 40 29.40 5.36 44.69
C ARG A 40 30.80 5.06 45.18
N SER A 41 31.65 4.48 44.34
CA SER A 41 33.04 4.16 44.70
C SER A 41 33.85 5.43 45.02
N ALA A 42 33.70 6.47 44.21
CA ALA A 42 34.36 7.76 44.50
C ALA A 42 33.90 8.37 45.82
N THR A 43 32.60 8.34 46.13
CA THR A 43 32.07 8.93 47.38
C THR A 43 32.43 8.15 48.61
N LYS A 44 32.45 6.79 48.54
CA LYS A 44 32.71 5.94 49.69
C LYS A 44 34.19 5.72 49.99
N THR A 45 35.03 5.70 48.95
CA THR A 45 36.44 5.34 49.11
C THR A 45 37.38 6.45 48.76
N LEU A 46 37.22 7.11 47.64
CA LEU A 46 38.17 8.15 47.19
C LEU A 46 38.04 9.46 47.99
N PHE A 47 36.82 9.99 48.12
CA PHE A 47 36.59 11.29 48.76
C PHE A 47 36.74 11.22 50.30
N THR A 48 36.99 10.05 50.87
CA THR A 48 37.36 9.89 52.28
C THR A 48 38.87 9.81 52.51
N GLN A 49 39.70 9.88 51.46
CA GLN A 49 41.15 9.86 51.51
C GLN A 49 41.74 11.26 51.69
N ASP A 50 43.07 11.34 51.86
CA ASP A 50 43.80 12.58 51.96
C ASP A 50 43.65 13.43 50.66
N LYS A 51 43.62 14.77 50.82
CA LYS A 51 43.50 15.75 49.75
C LYS A 51 44.44 15.47 48.57
N ALA A 52 45.69 15.05 48.84
CA ALA A 52 46.68 14.77 47.81
C ALA A 52 46.27 13.60 46.91
N ILE A 53 45.75 12.50 47.51
CA ILE A 53 45.27 11.30 46.81
C ILE A 53 44.05 11.65 45.95
N ILE A 54 43.10 12.42 46.50
CA ILE A 54 41.91 12.88 45.78
C ILE A 54 42.31 13.68 44.54
N LEU A 55 43.20 14.69 44.71
CA LEU A 55 43.61 15.54 43.60
C LEU A 55 44.38 14.77 42.50
N GLN A 56 45.14 13.72 42.86
CA GLN A 56 45.84 12.88 41.90
C GLN A 56 44.88 11.97 41.13
N ALA A 57 43.79 11.52 41.75
CA ALA A 57 42.82 10.60 41.12
C ALA A 57 41.81 11.34 40.21
N LEU A 58 41.43 12.57 40.52
CA LEU A 58 40.42 13.35 39.78
C LEU A 58 40.67 13.44 38.26
N PRO A 59 41.91 13.74 37.77
CA PRO A 59 42.16 13.77 36.32
C PRO A 59 41.91 12.46 35.63
N TRP A 60 42.27 11.32 36.28
CA TRP A 60 42.05 9.98 35.72
C TRP A 60 40.59 9.61 35.68
N ILE A 61 39.81 9.98 36.68
CA ILE A 61 38.37 9.82 36.69
C ILE A 61 37.75 10.68 35.59
N ALA A 62 38.19 11.92 35.45
CA ALA A 62 37.69 12.82 34.41
C ALA A 62 37.98 12.29 33.01
N ILE A 63 39.20 11.79 32.76
CA ILE A 63 39.56 11.17 31.47
C ILE A 63 38.71 9.92 31.23
N GLY A 64 38.59 9.03 32.25
CA GLY A 64 37.79 7.80 32.14
C GLY A 64 36.32 8.07 31.82
N LEU A 65 35.69 8.99 32.54
CA LEU A 65 34.29 9.42 32.27
C LEU A 65 34.15 10.08 30.89
N PHE A 66 35.09 10.96 30.51
CA PHE A 66 35.10 11.57 29.20
C PHE A 66 35.15 10.52 28.09
N MET A 67 36.08 9.56 28.14
CA MET A 67 36.18 8.49 27.16
C MET A 67 34.93 7.61 27.14
N MET A 68 34.34 7.32 28.30
CA MET A 68 33.11 6.56 28.43
C MET A 68 31.94 7.27 27.70
N TYR A 69 31.78 8.60 27.87
CA TYR A 69 30.75 9.37 27.20
C TYR A 69 31.02 9.55 25.69
N VAL A 70 32.29 9.65 25.27
CA VAL A 70 32.65 9.66 23.85
C VAL A 70 32.23 8.35 23.18
N ILE A 71 32.53 7.19 23.79
CA ILE A 71 32.11 5.88 23.29
C ILE A 71 30.59 5.78 23.26
N GLN A 72 29.90 6.19 24.33
CA GLN A 72 28.44 6.18 24.40
C GLN A 72 27.82 7.05 23.30
N SER A 73 28.36 8.24 23.06
CA SER A 73 27.89 9.17 22.02
C SER A 73 28.07 8.55 20.63
N PHE A 74 29.21 7.93 20.37
CA PHE A 74 29.44 7.22 19.10
C PHE A 74 28.47 6.04 18.93
N CYS A 75 28.28 5.22 19.95
CA CYS A 75 27.29 4.13 19.92
C CYS A 75 25.87 4.67 19.71
N LYS A 76 25.50 5.78 20.36
CA LYS A 76 24.18 6.40 20.18
C LYS A 76 24.00 6.92 18.77
N TYR A 77 25.04 7.53 18.19
CA TYR A 77 25.02 7.94 16.78
C TYR A 77 24.81 6.74 15.85
N TYR A 78 25.53 5.63 16.09
CA TYR A 78 25.40 4.42 15.27
C TYR A 78 23.98 3.86 15.32
N VAL A 79 23.42 3.67 16.50
CA VAL A 79 22.06 3.20 16.74
C VAL A 79 21.04 4.10 16.06
N SER A 80 21.13 5.42 16.29
CA SER A 80 20.17 6.38 15.73
C SER A 80 20.33 6.58 14.21
N CYS A 81 21.47 6.27 13.62
CA CYS A 81 21.69 6.41 12.18
C CYS A 81 21.54 5.08 11.45
N GLN A 82 22.35 4.09 11.81
CA GLN A 82 22.40 2.82 11.06
C GLN A 82 21.19 1.92 11.33
N GLY A 83 20.62 1.97 12.54
CA GLY A 83 19.37 1.28 12.87
C GLY A 83 18.21 1.76 11.97
N HIS A 84 18.01 3.08 11.90
CA HIS A 84 16.97 3.65 11.03
C HIS A 84 17.24 3.42 9.53
N ILE A 85 18.50 3.53 9.08
CA ILE A 85 18.87 3.21 7.69
C ILE A 85 18.59 1.74 7.38
N MET A 86 18.82 0.83 8.31
CA MET A 86 18.49 -0.59 8.17
C MET A 86 16.97 -0.77 7.99
N GLY A 87 16.16 -0.14 8.85
CA GLY A 87 14.70 -0.17 8.74
C GLY A 87 14.21 0.34 7.39
N ALA A 88 14.73 1.50 6.95
CA ALA A 88 14.38 2.09 5.66
C ALA A 88 14.77 1.21 4.46
N LYS A 89 15.90 0.49 4.53
CA LYS A 89 16.30 -0.47 3.49
C LYS A 89 15.38 -1.69 3.48
N MET A 90 15.01 -2.23 4.64
CA MET A 90 14.04 -3.32 4.72
C MET A 90 12.68 -2.89 4.14
N GLU A 91 12.22 -1.70 4.47
CA GLU A 91 10.99 -1.12 3.90
C GLU A 91 11.05 -1.00 2.38
N ARG A 92 12.18 -0.51 1.84
CA ARG A 92 12.40 -0.43 0.40
C ARG A 92 12.30 -1.82 -0.27
N ASP A 93 13.00 -2.81 0.29
CA ASP A 93 13.05 -4.15 -0.30
C ASP A 93 11.68 -4.82 -0.26
N MET A 94 10.97 -4.73 0.87
CA MET A 94 9.59 -5.23 0.99
C MET A 94 8.62 -4.49 0.07
N ARG A 95 8.79 -3.16 -0.11
CA ARG A 95 7.95 -2.38 -1.03
C ARG A 95 8.16 -2.80 -2.47
N GLN A 96 9.41 -3.03 -2.87
CA GLN A 96 9.74 -3.50 -4.21
C GLN A 96 9.14 -4.88 -4.46
N GLU A 97 9.34 -5.83 -3.55
CA GLU A 97 8.80 -7.18 -3.63
C GLU A 97 7.27 -7.20 -3.71
N LEU A 98 6.60 -6.38 -2.87
CA LEU A 98 5.16 -6.26 -2.88
C LEU A 98 4.62 -5.64 -4.18
N PHE A 99 5.33 -4.63 -4.71
CA PHE A 99 4.95 -3.99 -5.97
C PHE A 99 5.11 -4.94 -7.15
N GLU A 100 6.24 -5.67 -7.23
CA GLU A 100 6.47 -6.68 -8.26
C GLU A 100 5.39 -7.77 -8.20
N HIS A 101 5.04 -8.23 -7.01
CA HIS A 101 3.97 -9.21 -6.84
C HIS A 101 2.60 -8.67 -7.26
N TYR A 102 2.29 -7.39 -6.96
CA TYR A 102 1.06 -6.76 -7.47
C TYR A 102 1.01 -6.78 -9.00
N GLU A 103 2.11 -6.50 -9.71
CA GLU A 103 2.12 -6.53 -11.18
C GLU A 103 1.86 -7.94 -11.76
N GLU A 104 2.07 -9.00 -10.99
CA GLU A 104 1.81 -10.39 -11.37
C GLU A 104 0.37 -10.84 -11.09
N LEU A 105 -0.34 -10.17 -10.16
CA LEU A 105 -1.69 -10.57 -9.76
C LEU A 105 -2.70 -10.41 -10.90
N SER A 106 -3.68 -11.33 -10.91
CA SER A 106 -4.74 -11.40 -11.93
C SER A 106 -5.74 -10.25 -11.81
N PHE A 107 -6.45 -9.98 -12.89
CA PHE A 107 -7.43 -8.88 -12.95
C PHE A 107 -8.58 -9.05 -11.93
N SER A 108 -8.94 -10.29 -11.59
CA SER A 108 -9.89 -10.64 -10.54
C SER A 108 -9.51 -10.04 -9.17
N TYR A 109 -8.23 -10.06 -8.82
CA TYR A 109 -7.74 -9.46 -7.58
C TYR A 109 -8.03 -7.95 -7.52
N TYR A 110 -7.81 -7.23 -8.62
CA TYR A 110 -8.02 -5.79 -8.71
C TYR A 110 -9.49 -5.39 -8.70
N SER A 111 -10.38 -6.25 -9.23
CA SER A 111 -11.84 -6.02 -9.17
C SER A 111 -12.41 -6.17 -7.77
N GLN A 112 -11.82 -7.06 -6.96
CA GLN A 112 -12.26 -7.35 -5.58
C GLN A 112 -11.61 -6.44 -4.54
N ASN A 113 -10.48 -5.81 -4.84
CA ASN A 113 -9.70 -5.01 -3.89
C ASN A 113 -9.68 -3.53 -4.26
N ASN A 114 -9.86 -2.68 -3.26
CA ASN A 114 -9.82 -1.23 -3.45
C ASN A 114 -8.36 -0.74 -3.57
N SER A 115 -8.07 0.07 -4.59
CA SER A 115 -6.74 0.66 -4.82
C SER A 115 -6.21 1.45 -3.61
N GLY A 116 -7.07 2.12 -2.86
CA GLY A 116 -6.69 2.82 -1.63
C GLY A 116 -6.17 1.90 -0.53
N GLN A 117 -6.75 0.68 -0.42
CA GLN A 117 -6.25 -0.33 0.53
C GLN A 117 -4.91 -0.91 0.09
N MET A 118 -4.71 -1.14 -1.21
CA MET A 118 -3.42 -1.58 -1.75
C MET A 118 -2.33 -0.54 -1.52
N MET A 119 -2.62 0.75 -1.77
CA MET A 119 -1.72 1.85 -1.46
C MET A 119 -1.38 1.95 0.04
N SER A 120 -2.36 1.73 0.91
CA SER A 120 -2.11 1.70 2.37
C SER A 120 -1.15 0.59 2.78
N LYS A 121 -1.22 -0.59 2.14
CA LYS A 121 -0.27 -1.69 2.38
C LYS A 121 1.15 -1.33 1.92
N LEU A 122 1.30 -0.67 0.76
CA LEU A 122 2.60 -0.25 0.20
C LEU A 122 3.27 0.90 0.98
N VAL A 123 2.50 1.72 1.71
CA VAL A 123 3.02 2.91 2.39
C VAL A 123 2.91 2.78 3.90
N SER A 124 1.70 2.72 4.45
CA SER A 124 1.49 2.80 5.89
C SER A 124 1.88 1.51 6.63
N ASP A 125 1.50 0.34 6.06
CA ASP A 125 1.81 -0.94 6.71
C ASP A 125 3.32 -1.23 6.69
N LEU A 126 4.01 -0.94 5.58
CA LEU A 126 5.46 -1.13 5.49
C LEU A 126 6.23 -0.18 6.42
N PHE A 127 5.74 1.06 6.60
CA PHE A 127 6.31 1.97 7.59
C PHE A 127 6.17 1.40 9.01
N ASP A 128 4.98 0.96 9.42
CA ASP A 128 4.76 0.36 10.74
C ASP A 128 5.61 -0.91 10.95
N ILE A 129 5.83 -1.71 9.90
CA ILE A 129 6.70 -2.88 9.91
C ILE A 129 8.15 -2.47 10.13
N SER A 130 8.64 -1.47 9.40
CA SER A 130 10.03 -1.03 9.48
C SER A 130 10.35 -0.38 10.84
N GLU A 131 9.43 0.41 11.39
CA GLU A 131 9.53 0.97 12.74
C GLU A 131 9.65 -0.13 13.80
N PHE A 132 8.81 -1.15 13.72
CA PHE A 132 8.90 -2.30 14.60
C PHE A 132 10.20 -3.10 14.38
N ALA A 133 10.66 -3.23 13.16
CA ALA A 133 11.84 -4.02 12.82
C ALA A 133 13.12 -3.48 13.48
N HIS A 134 13.33 -2.17 13.53
CA HIS A 134 14.54 -1.62 14.16
C HIS A 134 14.33 -1.22 15.62
N HIS A 135 13.23 -0.56 15.97
CA HIS A 135 12.98 -0.14 17.35
C HIS A 135 12.54 -1.29 18.28
N GLY A 136 11.86 -2.31 17.74
CA GLY A 136 11.33 -3.41 18.53
C GLY A 136 12.41 -4.15 19.31
N PRO A 137 13.35 -4.80 18.63
CA PRO A 137 14.43 -5.53 19.28
C PRO A 137 15.37 -4.64 20.09
N GLU A 138 15.71 -3.44 19.58
CA GLU A 138 16.57 -2.46 20.25
C GLU A 138 16.00 -2.05 21.61
N ASN A 139 14.75 -1.53 21.60
CA ASN A 139 14.10 -1.03 22.81
C ASN A 139 13.84 -2.14 23.83
N LEU A 140 13.47 -3.33 23.36
CA LEU A 140 13.31 -4.49 24.24
C LEU A 140 14.64 -4.83 24.92
N PHE A 141 15.72 -4.89 24.16
CA PHE A 141 17.06 -5.22 24.68
C PHE A 141 17.57 -4.16 25.67
N ILE A 142 17.54 -2.87 25.29
CA ILE A 142 17.96 -1.77 26.18
C ILE A 142 17.15 -1.76 27.47
N SER A 143 15.81 -1.90 27.36
CA SER A 143 14.95 -1.88 28.53
C SER A 143 15.22 -3.05 29.47
N LEU A 144 15.41 -4.24 28.92
CA LEU A 144 15.72 -5.43 29.72
C LEU A 144 17.04 -5.26 30.46
N VAL A 145 18.10 -4.83 29.75
CA VAL A 145 19.44 -4.63 30.35
C VAL A 145 19.41 -3.57 31.45
N LYS A 146 18.74 -2.43 31.20
CA LYS A 146 18.68 -1.35 32.20
C LYS A 146 17.85 -1.73 33.42
N ILE A 147 16.69 -2.36 33.26
CA ILE A 147 15.83 -2.77 34.37
C ILE A 147 16.53 -3.84 35.19
N VAL A 148 16.95 -4.95 34.57
CA VAL A 148 17.61 -6.07 35.28
C VAL A 148 18.90 -5.61 35.89
N GLY A 149 19.75 -4.91 35.15
CA GLY A 149 21.03 -4.39 35.64
C GLY A 149 20.86 -3.43 36.83
N SER A 150 19.89 -2.50 36.76
CA SER A 150 19.59 -1.62 37.91
C SER A 150 19.19 -2.41 39.15
N PHE A 151 18.30 -3.41 39.01
CA PHE A 151 17.88 -4.21 40.16
C PHE A 151 18.99 -5.10 40.71
N ILE A 152 19.88 -5.64 39.87
CA ILE A 152 21.07 -6.35 40.34
C ILE A 152 21.92 -5.43 41.23
N PHE A 153 22.23 -4.24 40.80
CA PHE A 153 23.00 -3.29 41.58
C PHE A 153 22.29 -2.80 42.85
N LEU A 154 21.00 -2.49 42.78
CA LEU A 154 20.21 -2.12 43.95
C LEU A 154 20.18 -3.24 45.00
N PHE A 155 20.03 -4.49 44.53
CA PHE A 155 20.04 -5.65 45.43
C PHE A 155 21.40 -5.91 46.09
N LEU A 156 22.49 -5.66 45.35
CA LEU A 156 23.85 -5.74 45.87
C LEU A 156 24.17 -4.60 46.86
N ILE A 157 23.52 -3.45 46.71
CA ILE A 157 23.69 -2.31 47.65
C ILE A 157 22.95 -2.59 48.95
N ASN A 158 21.63 -2.85 48.91
CA ASN A 158 20.85 -3.18 50.11
C ASN A 158 19.56 -3.95 49.73
N LYS A 159 19.51 -5.22 50.11
CA LYS A 159 18.39 -6.12 49.82
C LYS A 159 17.06 -5.65 50.43
N LYS A 160 17.09 -5.05 51.65
CA LYS A 160 15.91 -4.63 52.39
C LYS A 160 15.18 -3.48 51.64
N LEU A 161 15.93 -2.53 51.06
CA LEU A 161 15.35 -1.42 50.31
C LEU A 161 14.97 -1.82 48.87
N ALA A 162 15.69 -2.76 48.25
CA ALA A 162 15.40 -3.20 46.88
C ALA A 162 14.05 -3.93 46.78
N LEU A 163 13.66 -4.74 47.76
CA LEU A 163 12.42 -5.52 47.74
C LEU A 163 11.14 -4.68 47.59
N PRO A 164 10.88 -3.63 48.40
CA PRO A 164 9.70 -2.80 48.24
C PRO A 164 9.70 -2.04 46.90
N LEU A 165 10.87 -1.68 46.32
CA LEU A 165 10.96 -1.05 45.01
C LEU A 165 10.59 -2.03 43.89
N ILE A 166 10.99 -3.30 43.99
CA ILE A 166 10.56 -4.33 43.02
C ILE A 166 9.04 -4.46 43.02
N VAL A 167 8.40 -4.47 44.20
CA VAL A 167 6.93 -4.53 44.31
C VAL A 167 6.29 -3.30 43.63
N LEU A 168 6.82 -2.10 43.88
CA LEU A 168 6.32 -0.88 43.26
C LEU A 168 6.49 -0.88 41.73
N VAL A 169 7.61 -1.39 41.22
CA VAL A 169 7.85 -1.52 39.77
C VAL A 169 6.88 -2.51 39.14
N ILE A 170 6.65 -3.65 39.77
CA ILE A 170 5.65 -4.63 39.28
C ILE A 170 4.27 -4.00 39.26
N LEU A 171 3.87 -3.29 40.32
CA LEU A 171 2.60 -2.57 40.38
C LEU A 171 2.52 -1.49 39.28
N MET A 172 3.59 -0.72 39.08
CA MET A 172 3.67 0.28 38.02
C MET A 172 3.51 -0.37 36.64
N PHE A 173 4.19 -1.46 36.37
CA PHE A 173 4.11 -2.17 35.09
C PHE A 173 2.67 -2.70 34.83
N LEU A 174 2.09 -3.39 35.81
CA LEU A 174 0.73 -3.94 35.69
C LEU A 174 -0.31 -2.83 35.50
N PHE A 175 -0.18 -1.73 36.25
CA PHE A 175 -1.06 -0.60 36.13
C PHE A 175 -0.91 0.08 34.77
N SER A 176 0.33 0.39 34.35
CA SER A 176 0.63 1.00 33.06
C SER A 176 0.14 0.14 31.88
N PHE A 177 0.32 -1.17 31.97
CA PHE A 177 -0.17 -2.12 30.98
C PHE A 177 -1.70 -2.08 30.83
N ARG A 178 -2.41 -2.12 31.97
CA ARG A 178 -3.88 -2.05 31.96
C ARG A 178 -4.38 -0.70 31.42
N GLN A 179 -3.76 0.38 31.82
CA GLN A 179 -4.14 1.73 31.39
C GLN A 179 -3.82 1.96 29.89
N ASN A 180 -2.71 1.42 29.40
CA ASN A 180 -2.38 1.43 27.98
C ASN A 180 -3.43 0.72 27.13
N GLN A 181 -3.90 -0.45 27.57
CA GLN A 181 -5.00 -1.14 26.87
C GLN A 181 -6.29 -0.29 26.80
N LYS A 182 -6.62 0.43 27.89
CA LYS A 182 -7.76 1.37 27.91
C LYS A 182 -7.53 2.51 26.92
N MET A 183 -6.34 3.09 26.91
CA MET A 183 -5.95 4.17 26.02
C MET A 183 -6.01 3.74 24.55
N GLN A 184 -5.54 2.55 24.21
CA GLN A 184 -5.62 2.01 22.84
C GLN A 184 -7.07 1.88 22.36
N ARG A 185 -8.00 1.42 23.21
CA ARG A 185 -9.42 1.33 22.86
C ARG A 185 -10.01 2.70 22.53
N THR A 186 -9.74 3.71 23.37
CA THR A 186 -10.22 5.09 23.12
C THR A 186 -9.54 5.69 21.88
N PHE A 187 -8.30 5.34 21.60
CA PHE A 187 -7.58 5.78 20.40
C PHE A 187 -8.19 5.20 19.12
N MET A 188 -8.54 3.91 19.14
CA MET A 188 -9.21 3.25 18.01
C MET A 188 -10.59 3.83 17.76
N GLU A 189 -11.36 4.13 18.82
CA GLU A 189 -12.64 4.80 18.69
C GLU A 189 -12.49 6.21 18.11
N ASN A 190 -11.49 6.97 18.57
CA ASN A 190 -11.17 8.28 18.02
C ASN A 190 -10.80 8.21 16.53
N ARG A 191 -10.00 7.21 16.11
CA ARG A 191 -9.69 6.96 14.69
C ARG A 191 -10.95 6.66 13.87
N LYS A 192 -11.90 5.90 14.41
CA LYS A 192 -13.17 5.64 13.74
C LYS A 192 -13.96 6.94 13.57
N LYS A 193 -14.03 7.77 14.61
CA LYS A 193 -14.78 9.04 14.56
C LYS A 193 -14.17 10.07 13.60
N ILE A 194 -12.85 10.16 13.50
CA ILE A 194 -12.23 11.02 12.47
C ILE A 194 -12.45 10.45 11.07
N GLY A 195 -12.52 9.12 10.91
CA GLY A 195 -12.93 8.47 9.67
C GLY A 195 -14.34 8.88 9.23
N ASP A 196 -15.30 8.88 10.17
CA ASP A 196 -16.69 9.34 9.92
C ASP A 196 -16.72 10.82 9.46
N VAL A 197 -15.88 11.69 10.08
CA VAL A 197 -15.74 13.10 9.68
C VAL A 197 -15.17 13.22 8.28
N ASN A 198 -14.09 12.48 7.96
CA ASN A 198 -13.46 12.51 6.64
C ASN A 198 -14.41 12.02 5.54
N ALA A 199 -15.16 10.94 5.78
CA ALA A 199 -16.16 10.43 4.85
C ALA A 199 -17.23 11.48 4.56
N SER A 200 -17.77 12.13 5.62
CA SER A 200 -18.75 13.21 5.47
C SER A 200 -18.20 14.41 4.69
N LEU A 201 -16.95 14.80 4.94
CA LEU A 201 -16.27 15.88 4.20
C LEU A 201 -16.08 15.52 2.73
N GLN A 202 -15.58 14.32 2.47
CA GLN A 202 -15.34 13.84 1.11
C GLN A 202 -16.64 13.81 0.30
N ASP A 203 -17.72 13.31 0.88
CA ASP A 203 -19.04 13.25 0.23
C ASP A 203 -19.56 14.66 -0.10
N THR A 204 -19.58 15.56 0.89
CA THR A 204 -20.05 16.95 0.71
C THR A 204 -19.21 17.73 -0.29
N LEU A 205 -17.84 17.62 -0.21
CA LEU A 205 -16.94 18.37 -1.10
C LEU A 205 -16.95 17.82 -2.52
N SER A 206 -17.06 16.51 -2.70
CA SER A 206 -17.20 15.89 -4.01
C SER A 206 -18.54 16.27 -4.66
N GLY A 207 -19.61 16.35 -3.85
CA GLY A 207 -20.94 16.75 -4.27
C GLY A 207 -21.23 18.25 -4.16
N ILE A 208 -20.23 19.12 -4.00
CA ILE A 208 -20.45 20.55 -3.67
C ILE A 208 -21.34 21.27 -4.69
N ARG A 209 -21.23 20.94 -5.97
CA ARG A 209 -22.10 21.52 -7.01
C ARG A 209 -23.57 21.15 -6.79
N VAL A 210 -23.85 19.93 -6.32
CA VAL A 210 -25.21 19.48 -6.00
C VAL A 210 -25.72 20.23 -4.78
N VAL A 211 -24.90 20.31 -3.72
CA VAL A 211 -25.25 21.04 -2.49
C VAL A 211 -25.65 22.48 -2.81
N GLN A 212 -24.84 23.17 -3.59
CA GLN A 212 -25.07 24.57 -3.99
C GLN A 212 -26.26 24.73 -4.95
N SER A 213 -26.44 23.81 -5.90
CA SER A 213 -27.56 23.87 -6.85
C SER A 213 -28.90 23.68 -6.18
N PHE A 214 -28.97 22.95 -5.08
CA PHE A 214 -30.18 22.75 -4.28
C PHE A 214 -30.25 23.66 -3.05
N THR A 215 -29.29 24.55 -2.82
CA THR A 215 -29.23 25.49 -1.70
C THR A 215 -29.33 24.78 -0.33
N ASN A 216 -28.66 23.63 -0.20
CA ASN A 216 -28.73 22.74 0.96
C ASN A 216 -27.52 22.86 1.90
N GLU A 217 -26.77 23.97 1.84
CA GLU A 217 -25.55 24.19 2.65
C GLU A 217 -25.82 24.07 4.15
N GLU A 218 -26.99 24.53 4.63
CA GLU A 218 -27.34 24.45 6.05
C GLU A 218 -27.59 23.00 6.50
N ILE A 219 -28.05 22.14 5.63
CA ILE A 219 -28.24 20.71 5.93
C ILE A 219 -26.86 20.05 6.09
N GLU A 220 -25.94 20.30 5.15
CA GLU A 220 -24.60 19.73 5.20
C GLU A 220 -23.78 20.28 6.37
N LYS A 221 -23.89 21.57 6.72
CA LYS A 221 -23.30 22.13 7.95
C LYS A 221 -23.76 21.41 9.21
N LYS A 222 -25.07 21.10 9.33
CA LYS A 222 -25.60 20.35 10.48
C LYS A 222 -25.09 18.91 10.55
N LYS A 223 -24.99 18.22 9.40
CA LYS A 223 -24.42 16.88 9.32
C LYS A 223 -22.96 16.89 9.79
N PHE A 224 -22.15 17.79 9.24
CA PHE A 224 -20.76 17.97 9.62
C PHE A 224 -20.61 18.31 11.10
N GLN A 225 -21.41 19.25 11.63
CA GLN A 225 -21.38 19.63 13.04
C GLN A 225 -21.64 18.42 13.96
N LYS A 226 -22.56 17.53 13.60
CA LYS A 226 -22.87 16.31 14.37
C LYS A 226 -21.67 15.36 14.40
N SER A 227 -21.06 15.08 13.25
CA SER A 227 -19.88 14.21 13.15
C SER A 227 -18.67 14.81 13.89
N ASN A 228 -18.43 16.12 13.73
CA ASN A 228 -17.34 16.84 14.38
C ASN A 228 -17.51 16.89 15.91
N LEU A 229 -18.74 17.03 16.40
CA LEU A 229 -19.03 16.96 17.84
C LEU A 229 -18.78 15.55 18.40
N ALA A 230 -19.20 14.50 17.69
CA ALA A 230 -18.93 13.12 18.08
C ALA A 230 -17.41 12.83 18.13
N PHE A 231 -16.66 13.33 17.18
CA PHE A 231 -15.18 13.27 17.19
C PHE A 231 -14.59 14.03 18.39
N LEU A 232 -15.08 15.24 18.70
CA LEU A 232 -14.62 16.01 19.87
C LEU A 232 -14.85 15.25 21.18
N VAL A 233 -16.00 14.60 21.35
CA VAL A 233 -16.29 13.79 22.54
C VAL A 233 -15.30 12.63 22.67
N SER A 234 -15.11 11.86 21.60
CA SER A 234 -14.14 10.76 21.56
C SER A 234 -12.70 11.25 21.85
N LYS A 235 -12.32 12.41 21.32
CA LYS A 235 -11.00 13.03 21.56
C LYS A 235 -10.81 13.45 23.02
N LYS A 236 -11.87 13.98 23.67
CA LYS A 236 -11.86 14.29 25.11
C LYS A 236 -11.64 13.05 25.96
N ASP A 237 -12.30 11.94 25.63
CA ASP A 237 -12.14 10.68 26.37
C ASP A 237 -10.73 10.11 26.20
N ASN A 238 -10.16 10.21 24.99
CA ASN A 238 -8.78 9.83 24.74
C ASN A 238 -7.78 10.66 25.57
N TYR A 239 -7.92 11.99 25.59
CA TYR A 239 -7.07 12.85 26.40
C TYR A 239 -7.24 12.64 27.90
N ARG A 240 -8.46 12.30 28.37
CA ARG A 240 -8.67 11.90 29.77
C ARG A 240 -7.89 10.64 30.12
N CYS A 241 -7.97 9.60 29.29
CA CYS A 241 -7.20 8.37 29.49
C CYS A 241 -5.68 8.62 29.45
N MET A 242 -5.21 9.48 28.56
CA MET A 242 -3.80 9.87 28.50
C MET A 242 -3.37 10.62 29.76
N GLY A 243 -4.19 11.54 30.24
CA GLY A 243 -3.93 12.25 31.51
C GLY A 243 -3.89 11.31 32.72
N GLU A 244 -4.83 10.36 32.81
CA GLU A 244 -4.85 9.31 33.84
C GLU A 244 -3.57 8.47 33.78
N PHE A 245 -3.13 8.05 32.59
CA PHE A 245 -1.89 7.28 32.41
C PHE A 245 -0.66 8.06 32.89
N MET A 246 -0.49 9.29 32.40
CA MET A 246 0.68 10.13 32.75
C MET A 246 0.73 10.46 34.24
N SER A 247 -0.39 10.91 34.82
CA SER A 247 -0.46 11.29 36.24
C SER A 247 -0.23 10.11 37.17
N SER A 248 -0.75 8.94 36.84
CA SER A 248 -0.58 7.73 37.65
C SER A 248 0.86 7.22 37.62
N ASN A 249 1.52 7.25 36.43
CA ASN A 249 2.93 6.90 36.34
C ASN A 249 3.81 7.86 37.14
N LEU A 250 3.54 9.17 37.06
CA LEU A 250 4.24 10.16 37.84
C LEU A 250 4.05 9.94 39.36
N PHE A 251 2.82 9.62 39.80
CA PHE A 251 2.54 9.30 41.19
C PHE A 251 3.30 8.06 41.68
N LEU A 252 3.29 6.97 40.92
CA LEU A 252 4.02 5.74 41.28
C LEU A 252 5.52 5.96 41.31
N GLN A 253 6.06 6.77 40.39
CA GLN A 253 7.44 7.22 40.43
C GLN A 253 7.75 8.01 41.71
N GLY A 254 6.88 8.97 42.08
CA GLY A 254 6.99 9.72 43.33
C GLY A 254 6.97 8.82 44.57
N MET A 255 6.13 7.77 44.56
CA MET A 255 6.10 6.76 45.65
C MET A 255 7.42 5.98 45.75
N MET A 256 8.08 5.67 44.65
CA MET A 256 9.42 5.03 44.68
C MET A 256 10.45 5.94 45.34
N TYR A 257 10.47 7.24 45.01
CA TYR A 257 11.35 8.22 45.67
C TYR A 257 11.00 8.39 47.14
N LEU A 258 9.72 8.43 47.49
CA LEU A 258 9.26 8.53 48.88
C LEU A 258 9.73 7.32 49.70
N VAL A 259 9.48 6.10 49.22
CA VAL A 259 9.94 4.85 49.88
C VAL A 259 11.46 4.83 50.02
N THR A 260 12.18 5.23 48.96
CA THR A 260 13.64 5.33 48.98
C THR A 260 14.12 6.28 50.08
N LEU A 261 13.55 7.49 50.15
CA LEU A 261 13.98 8.50 51.12
C LEU A 261 13.62 8.08 52.56
N VAL A 262 12.36 7.68 52.81
CA VAL A 262 11.86 7.39 54.18
C VAL A 262 12.44 6.08 54.69
N TYR A 263 12.30 4.98 53.96
CA TYR A 263 12.82 3.69 54.40
C TYR A 263 14.32 3.62 54.31
N GLY A 264 14.96 4.22 53.30
CA GLY A 264 16.42 4.36 53.21
C GLY A 264 16.97 5.22 54.35
N GLY A 265 16.32 6.30 54.73
CA GLY A 265 16.66 7.10 55.93
C GLY A 265 16.58 6.31 57.22
N TYR A 266 15.53 5.47 57.38
CA TYR A 266 15.43 4.54 58.49
C TYR A 266 16.61 3.54 58.53
N LEU A 267 17.01 2.98 57.39
CA LEU A 267 18.16 2.05 57.30
C LEU A 267 19.50 2.77 57.60
N ILE A 268 19.62 4.05 57.21
CA ILE A 268 20.81 4.87 57.58
C ILE A 268 20.86 5.09 59.07
N ALA A 269 19.75 5.43 59.73
CA ALA A 269 19.68 5.62 61.17
C ALA A 269 20.06 4.35 61.95
N ASN A 270 19.80 3.17 61.39
CA ASN A 270 20.22 1.87 61.97
C ASN A 270 21.62 1.42 61.54
N ASN A 271 22.41 2.26 60.86
CA ASN A 271 23.76 1.92 60.33
C ASN A 271 23.76 0.76 59.33
N GLU A 272 22.62 0.46 58.68
CA GLU A 272 22.53 -0.61 57.67
C GLU A 272 22.77 -0.11 56.22
N MET A 273 22.88 1.20 56.05
CA MET A 273 23.06 1.85 54.75
C MET A 273 23.79 3.18 54.90
N SER A 274 24.49 3.64 53.86
CA SER A 274 25.12 4.96 53.86
C SER A 274 24.33 5.99 53.03
N ALA A 275 24.56 7.29 53.27
CA ALA A 275 23.96 8.35 52.49
C ALA A 275 24.36 8.27 50.97
N ALA A 276 25.60 7.80 50.70
CA ALA A 276 26.03 7.55 49.31
C ALA A 276 25.21 6.44 48.65
N ASP A 277 24.86 5.39 49.36
CA ASP A 277 23.99 4.30 48.85
C ASP A 277 22.58 4.81 48.56
N LEU A 278 22.04 5.69 49.40
CA LEU A 278 20.72 6.32 49.17
C LEU A 278 20.71 7.13 47.88
N ALA A 279 21.76 7.91 47.62
CA ALA A 279 21.89 8.67 46.36
C ALA A 279 21.92 7.75 45.12
N MET A 280 22.58 6.57 45.25
CA MET A 280 22.60 5.59 44.17
C MET A 280 21.21 5.03 43.85
N TYR A 281 20.39 4.77 44.88
CA TYR A 281 19.00 4.35 44.70
C TYR A 281 18.21 5.38 43.87
N ALA A 282 18.35 6.68 44.19
CA ALA A 282 17.68 7.74 43.42
C ALA A 282 18.13 7.78 41.95
N LEU A 283 19.42 7.58 41.68
CA LEU A 283 19.95 7.53 40.32
C LEU A 283 19.43 6.32 39.54
N TYR A 284 19.44 5.13 40.13
CA TYR A 284 18.95 3.92 39.47
C TYR A 284 17.44 3.96 39.21
N ILE A 285 16.64 4.58 40.09
CA ILE A 285 15.23 4.83 39.85
C ILE A 285 15.07 5.62 38.54
N GLY A 286 15.87 6.67 38.33
CA GLY A 286 15.85 7.44 37.07
C GLY A 286 16.23 6.60 35.84
N ILE A 287 17.14 5.64 35.99
CA ILE A 287 17.60 4.79 34.88
C ILE A 287 16.55 3.77 34.44
N PHE A 288 15.80 3.14 35.37
CA PHE A 288 14.87 2.08 34.99
C PHE A 288 13.44 2.54 34.73
N ILE A 289 13.03 3.74 35.10
CA ILE A 289 11.66 4.23 34.89
C ILE A 289 11.35 4.41 33.40
N SER A 290 12.21 5.11 32.65
CA SER A 290 12.02 5.32 31.21
C SER A 290 11.91 3.99 30.43
N PRO A 291 12.76 2.98 30.64
CA PRO A 291 12.58 1.66 30.06
C PRO A 291 11.23 1.00 30.30
N ILE A 292 10.62 1.18 31.47
CA ILE A 292 9.28 0.62 31.76
C ILE A 292 8.23 1.27 30.85
N GLN A 293 8.29 2.58 30.62
CA GLN A 293 7.39 3.28 29.73
C GLN A 293 7.59 2.85 28.27
N ILE A 294 8.85 2.73 27.84
CA ILE A 294 9.22 2.25 26.49
C ILE A 294 8.67 0.83 26.24
N LEU A 295 8.75 -0.09 27.23
CA LEU A 295 8.18 -1.43 27.08
C LEU A 295 6.66 -1.43 26.89
N VAL A 296 5.96 -0.47 27.49
CA VAL A 296 4.50 -0.34 27.30
C VAL A 296 4.19 0.18 25.89
N GLU A 297 4.94 1.18 25.39
CA GLU A 297 4.80 1.72 24.03
C GLU A 297 5.18 0.67 22.97
N LEU A 298 6.21 -0.13 23.25
CA LEU A 298 6.65 -1.20 22.37
C LEU A 298 5.54 -2.21 22.05
N MET A 299 4.62 -2.46 22.98
CA MET A 299 3.51 -3.38 22.73
C MET A 299 2.56 -2.87 21.64
N GLU A 300 2.34 -1.56 21.56
CA GLU A 300 1.54 -0.95 20.48
C GLU A 300 2.25 -1.05 19.14
N MET A 301 3.53 -0.70 19.12
CA MET A 301 4.38 -0.81 17.92
C MET A 301 4.43 -2.25 17.40
N MET A 302 4.59 -3.22 18.28
CA MET A 302 4.57 -4.65 17.96
C MET A 302 3.23 -5.08 17.34
N GLN A 303 2.10 -4.62 17.90
CA GLN A 303 0.78 -4.94 17.34
C GLN A 303 0.60 -4.36 15.94
N LYS A 304 0.98 -3.09 15.72
CA LYS A 304 0.90 -2.43 14.40
C LYS A 304 1.82 -3.14 13.40
N GLY A 305 3.09 -3.30 13.74
CA GLY A 305 4.08 -3.93 12.86
C GLY A 305 3.71 -5.37 12.49
N LEU A 306 3.32 -6.22 13.47
CA LEU A 306 2.91 -7.59 13.19
C LEU A 306 1.58 -7.68 12.42
N SER A 307 0.64 -6.77 12.67
CA SER A 307 -0.61 -6.72 11.89
C SER A 307 -0.36 -6.26 10.46
N GLY A 308 0.49 -5.25 10.26
CA GLY A 308 0.95 -4.82 8.94
C GLY A 308 1.65 -5.96 8.20
N PHE A 309 2.55 -6.68 8.89
CA PHE A 309 3.26 -7.80 8.30
C PHE A 309 2.35 -8.98 7.94
N ARG A 310 1.29 -9.24 8.69
CA ARG A 310 0.27 -10.24 8.30
C ARG A 310 -0.42 -9.83 7.00
N ARG A 311 -0.88 -8.56 6.90
CA ARG A 311 -1.52 -8.06 5.67
C ARG A 311 -0.57 -8.05 4.47
N PHE A 312 0.72 -7.80 4.70
CA PHE A 312 1.76 -7.96 3.70
C PHE A 312 1.85 -9.42 3.23
N LEU A 313 1.94 -10.38 4.17
CA LEU A 313 1.98 -11.81 3.85
C LEU A 313 0.71 -12.29 3.15
N ASP A 314 -0.46 -11.80 3.55
CA ASP A 314 -1.74 -12.17 2.93
C ASP A 314 -1.74 -11.85 1.43
N VAL A 315 -1.07 -10.75 1.02
CA VAL A 315 -0.89 -10.41 -0.40
C VAL A 315 0.17 -11.31 -1.03
N MET A 316 1.35 -11.42 -0.42
CA MET A 316 2.46 -12.21 -0.97
C MET A 316 2.16 -13.72 -1.11
N GLU A 317 1.21 -14.23 -0.33
CA GLU A 317 0.74 -15.62 -0.39
C GLU A 317 -0.45 -15.81 -1.35
N THR A 318 -0.98 -14.72 -1.92
CA THR A 318 -2.03 -14.80 -2.95
C THR A 318 -1.39 -15.23 -4.27
N GLU A 319 -1.72 -16.43 -4.72
CA GLU A 319 -1.23 -16.92 -6.00
C GLU A 319 -2.00 -16.24 -7.15
N PRO A 320 -1.30 -15.73 -8.18
CA PRO A 320 -1.98 -15.22 -9.38
C PRO A 320 -2.80 -16.33 -10.04
N GLU A 321 -4.10 -16.09 -10.26
CA GLU A 321 -5.00 -17.06 -10.91
C GLU A 321 -4.58 -17.33 -12.37
N ILE A 322 -3.97 -16.35 -13.03
CA ILE A 322 -3.54 -16.40 -14.43
C ILE A 322 -2.02 -16.36 -14.48
N GLN A 323 -1.41 -17.46 -14.87
CA GLN A 323 0.04 -17.61 -15.01
C GLN A 323 0.37 -18.29 -16.32
N ASP A 324 1.61 -18.11 -16.78
CA ASP A 324 2.13 -18.88 -17.90
C ASP A 324 2.24 -20.35 -17.49
N ALA A 325 1.73 -21.26 -18.34
CA ALA A 325 1.94 -22.69 -18.13
C ALA A 325 3.45 -23.02 -18.21
N PRO A 326 3.94 -24.03 -17.49
CA PRO A 326 5.37 -24.39 -17.53
C PRO A 326 5.91 -24.73 -18.95
N ASP A 327 5.01 -25.14 -19.84
CA ASP A 327 5.25 -25.48 -21.24
C ASP A 327 4.69 -24.43 -22.22
N ALA A 328 4.36 -23.23 -21.72
CA ALA A 328 3.81 -22.16 -22.55
C ALA A 328 4.78 -21.78 -23.68
N VAL A 329 4.24 -21.62 -24.88
CA VAL A 329 4.99 -21.27 -26.08
C VAL A 329 4.76 -19.81 -26.47
N GLU A 330 5.74 -19.20 -27.14
CA GLU A 330 5.58 -17.85 -27.71
C GLU A 330 4.70 -17.90 -28.96
N LEU A 331 3.71 -17.02 -29.03
CA LEU A 331 2.89 -16.79 -30.21
C LEU A 331 3.69 -15.97 -31.25
N LYS A 332 3.95 -16.58 -32.41
CA LYS A 332 4.73 -15.96 -33.51
C LYS A 332 3.94 -15.97 -34.82
N ASP A 333 4.27 -15.07 -35.73
CA ASP A 333 3.73 -14.98 -37.10
C ASP A 333 2.19 -14.99 -37.14
N VAL A 334 1.59 -14.14 -36.32
CA VAL A 334 0.14 -14.10 -36.05
C VAL A 334 -0.62 -13.62 -37.28
N LYS A 335 -1.50 -14.47 -37.81
CA LYS A 335 -2.47 -14.10 -38.84
C LYS A 335 -3.71 -13.42 -38.26
N GLY A 336 -4.05 -13.78 -37.01
CA GLY A 336 -5.11 -13.18 -36.23
C GLY A 336 -6.46 -13.85 -36.33
N ARG A 337 -6.56 -15.14 -36.72
CA ARG A 337 -7.82 -15.88 -36.61
C ARG A 337 -8.14 -16.14 -35.14
N VAL A 338 -9.30 -15.69 -34.68
CA VAL A 338 -9.76 -15.88 -33.29
C VAL A 338 -10.95 -16.80 -33.26
N CYS A 339 -10.92 -17.81 -32.37
CA CYS A 339 -12.06 -18.71 -32.18
C CYS A 339 -12.38 -18.88 -30.69
N TYR A 340 -13.66 -18.77 -30.36
CA TYR A 340 -14.24 -19.18 -29.09
C TYR A 340 -14.98 -20.49 -29.36
N GLU A 341 -14.60 -21.59 -28.69
CA GLU A 341 -15.13 -22.93 -28.93
C GLU A 341 -15.84 -23.39 -27.67
N ASP A 342 -17.18 -23.39 -27.71
CA ASP A 342 -18.07 -23.87 -26.64
C ASP A 342 -17.78 -23.19 -25.28
N VAL A 343 -17.51 -21.87 -25.30
CA VAL A 343 -17.05 -21.12 -24.16
C VAL A 343 -18.15 -20.88 -23.13
N SER A 344 -17.88 -21.28 -21.90
CA SER A 344 -18.69 -20.95 -20.72
C SER A 344 -17.84 -20.19 -19.71
N PHE A 345 -18.44 -19.23 -19.02
CA PHE A 345 -17.72 -18.38 -18.07
C PHE A 345 -18.63 -17.83 -16.97
N HIS A 346 -18.13 -17.80 -15.74
CA HIS A 346 -18.65 -17.04 -14.62
C HIS A 346 -17.49 -16.35 -13.88
N TYR A 347 -17.74 -15.22 -13.21
CA TYR A 347 -16.74 -14.56 -12.36
C TYR A 347 -16.58 -15.32 -11.04
N SER A 348 -15.39 -15.27 -10.45
CA SER A 348 -15.03 -16.02 -9.23
C SER A 348 -15.83 -15.61 -7.98
N ASP A 349 -16.39 -14.40 -7.97
CA ASP A 349 -17.19 -13.83 -6.88
C ASP A 349 -18.71 -14.06 -7.05
N ASP A 350 -19.16 -14.54 -8.21
CA ASP A 350 -20.57 -14.80 -8.51
C ASP A 350 -20.70 -16.11 -9.32
N GLU A 351 -21.47 -17.07 -8.81
CA GLU A 351 -21.77 -18.31 -9.51
C GLU A 351 -22.73 -18.12 -10.71
N THR A 352 -23.20 -16.89 -10.95
CA THR A 352 -24.08 -16.57 -12.07
C THR A 352 -23.32 -16.72 -13.38
N THR A 353 -23.77 -17.64 -14.24
CA THR A 353 -23.17 -17.87 -15.55
C THR A 353 -23.37 -16.64 -16.43
N VAL A 354 -22.26 -16.02 -16.88
CA VAL A 354 -22.27 -14.86 -17.78
C VAL A 354 -22.26 -15.29 -19.24
N LEU A 355 -21.50 -16.36 -19.56
CA LEU A 355 -21.45 -16.95 -20.89
C LEU A 355 -21.76 -18.44 -20.80
N SER A 356 -22.68 -18.93 -21.66
CA SER A 356 -23.07 -20.35 -21.73
C SER A 356 -22.93 -20.85 -23.16
N HIS A 357 -22.00 -21.79 -23.37
CA HIS A 357 -21.79 -22.48 -24.64
C HIS A 357 -21.65 -21.57 -25.87
N VAL A 358 -20.90 -20.46 -25.74
CA VAL A 358 -20.70 -19.48 -26.80
C VAL A 358 -19.63 -19.95 -27.78
N SER A 359 -19.98 -20.02 -29.07
CA SER A 359 -19.03 -20.33 -30.13
C SER A 359 -19.01 -19.21 -31.18
N ILE A 360 -17.84 -18.57 -31.31
CA ILE A 360 -17.59 -17.44 -32.23
C ILE A 360 -16.33 -17.73 -33.02
N GLU A 361 -16.36 -17.52 -34.32
CA GLU A 361 -15.18 -17.54 -35.17
C GLU A 361 -15.02 -16.17 -35.82
N VAL A 362 -13.86 -15.56 -35.69
CA VAL A 362 -13.46 -14.32 -36.36
C VAL A 362 -12.29 -14.65 -37.30
N PRO A 363 -12.52 -14.73 -38.60
CA PRO A 363 -11.44 -15.00 -39.56
C PRO A 363 -10.39 -13.89 -39.55
N ALA A 364 -9.16 -14.25 -39.91
CA ALA A 364 -8.05 -13.29 -39.98
C ALA A 364 -8.38 -12.10 -40.88
N GLY A 365 -8.13 -10.87 -40.41
CA GLY A 365 -8.39 -9.62 -41.11
C GLY A 365 -9.86 -9.25 -41.29
N LYS A 366 -10.78 -9.92 -40.57
CA LYS A 366 -12.21 -9.63 -40.59
C LYS A 366 -12.67 -8.90 -39.32
N SER A 367 -13.78 -8.16 -39.47
CA SER A 367 -14.39 -7.40 -38.38
C SER A 367 -15.70 -8.04 -37.92
N VAL A 368 -15.84 -8.19 -36.60
CA VAL A 368 -17.07 -8.68 -35.96
C VAL A 368 -17.59 -7.64 -34.98
N ALA A 369 -18.87 -7.30 -35.08
CA ALA A 369 -19.57 -6.44 -34.14
C ALA A 369 -20.41 -7.25 -33.15
N LEU A 370 -20.17 -7.05 -31.85
CA LEU A 370 -20.95 -7.63 -30.76
C LEU A 370 -22.04 -6.64 -30.34
N VAL A 371 -23.30 -7.05 -30.46
CA VAL A 371 -24.47 -6.24 -30.15
C VAL A 371 -25.34 -6.96 -29.12
N GLY A 372 -26.06 -6.23 -28.28
CA GLY A 372 -26.97 -6.82 -27.28
C GLY A 372 -27.12 -5.94 -26.04
N PRO A 373 -27.96 -6.34 -25.08
CA PRO A 373 -28.23 -5.57 -23.86
C PRO A 373 -27.00 -5.43 -22.97
N SER A 374 -27.01 -4.42 -22.10
CA SER A 374 -26.01 -4.33 -21.02
C SER A 374 -26.08 -5.58 -20.14
N GLY A 375 -24.94 -6.11 -19.74
CA GLY A 375 -24.86 -7.35 -18.96
C GLY A 375 -24.89 -8.64 -19.81
N GLY A 376 -25.09 -8.56 -21.13
CA GLY A 376 -25.14 -9.75 -22.01
C GLY A 376 -23.82 -10.48 -22.26
N GLY A 377 -22.70 -10.11 -21.58
CA GLY A 377 -21.41 -10.78 -21.70
C GLY A 377 -20.47 -10.28 -22.79
N LYS A 378 -20.79 -9.19 -23.51
CA LYS A 378 -19.94 -8.61 -24.59
C LYS A 378 -18.54 -8.27 -24.12
N THR A 379 -18.41 -7.49 -23.04
CA THR A 379 -17.13 -7.10 -22.44
C THR A 379 -16.37 -8.32 -21.89
N THR A 380 -17.10 -9.31 -21.39
CA THR A 380 -16.51 -10.57 -20.92
C THR A 380 -15.85 -11.33 -22.07
N ILE A 381 -16.50 -11.48 -23.23
CA ILE A 381 -15.91 -12.10 -24.42
C ILE A 381 -14.60 -11.41 -24.80
N CYS A 382 -14.61 -10.07 -24.82
CA CYS A 382 -13.41 -9.27 -25.12
C CYS A 382 -12.30 -9.43 -24.07
N SER A 383 -12.65 -9.68 -22.81
CA SER A 383 -11.68 -9.85 -21.72
C SER A 383 -11.05 -11.25 -21.68
N LEU A 384 -11.71 -12.26 -22.24
CA LEU A 384 -11.18 -13.63 -22.32
C LEU A 384 -10.07 -13.76 -23.36
N LEU A 385 -10.09 -12.98 -24.44
CA LEU A 385 -9.10 -13.08 -25.52
C LEU A 385 -7.66 -12.69 -25.08
N PRO A 386 -7.42 -11.58 -24.36
CA PRO A 386 -6.11 -11.27 -23.82
C PRO A 386 -5.80 -12.06 -22.55
N ARG A 387 -6.63 -13.03 -22.21
CA ARG A 387 -6.52 -13.88 -21.03
C ARG A 387 -6.41 -13.04 -19.74
N PHE A 388 -7.34 -12.08 -19.55
CA PHE A 388 -7.53 -11.42 -18.27
C PHE A 388 -8.26 -12.31 -17.27
N TYR A 389 -9.02 -13.28 -17.81
CA TYR A 389 -9.68 -14.37 -17.10
C TYR A 389 -9.55 -15.65 -17.93
N ASP A 390 -9.53 -16.81 -17.31
CA ASP A 390 -9.63 -18.11 -17.98
C ASP A 390 -11.09 -18.55 -18.09
N VAL A 391 -11.41 -19.23 -19.17
CA VAL A 391 -12.76 -19.80 -19.37
C VAL A 391 -13.03 -20.91 -18.36
N THR A 392 -14.28 -21.04 -17.89
CA THR A 392 -14.72 -22.13 -17.01
C THR A 392 -15.08 -23.39 -17.79
N GLY A 393 -15.38 -23.27 -19.08
CA GLY A 393 -15.62 -24.37 -20.01
C GLY A 393 -15.24 -23.95 -21.43
N GLY A 394 -14.92 -24.94 -22.29
CA GLY A 394 -14.47 -24.67 -23.64
C GLY A 394 -13.04 -24.08 -23.73
N ARG A 395 -12.77 -23.39 -24.83
CA ARG A 395 -11.46 -22.75 -25.06
C ARG A 395 -11.55 -21.52 -25.97
N VAL A 396 -10.57 -20.62 -25.82
CA VAL A 396 -10.32 -19.51 -26.74
C VAL A 396 -9.01 -19.78 -27.47
N THR A 397 -8.99 -19.63 -28.79
CA THR A 397 -7.79 -19.90 -29.59
C THR A 397 -7.44 -18.71 -30.48
N VAL A 398 -6.14 -18.50 -30.69
CA VAL A 398 -5.57 -17.57 -31.69
C VAL A 398 -4.77 -18.40 -32.67
N ASP A 399 -5.12 -18.31 -33.95
CA ASP A 399 -4.54 -19.14 -35.03
C ASP A 399 -4.50 -20.64 -34.72
N GLY A 400 -5.56 -21.13 -34.01
CA GLY A 400 -5.73 -22.53 -33.62
C GLY A 400 -4.95 -22.94 -32.36
N GLN A 401 -4.20 -22.05 -31.73
CA GLN A 401 -3.51 -22.30 -30.45
C GLN A 401 -4.36 -21.79 -29.28
N ASP A 402 -4.55 -22.63 -28.26
CA ASP A 402 -5.28 -22.26 -27.04
C ASP A 402 -4.51 -21.15 -26.30
N VAL A 403 -5.18 -20.07 -25.94
CA VAL A 403 -4.57 -18.93 -25.24
C VAL A 403 -3.90 -19.33 -23.91
N ARG A 404 -4.35 -20.43 -23.30
CA ARG A 404 -3.78 -20.96 -22.05
C ARG A 404 -2.42 -21.63 -22.25
N SER A 405 -2.11 -22.07 -23.47
CA SER A 405 -0.81 -22.65 -23.84
C SER A 405 0.22 -21.62 -24.31
N LEU A 406 -0.15 -20.34 -24.36
CA LEU A 406 0.70 -19.25 -24.82
C LEU A 406 1.26 -18.46 -23.65
N THR A 407 2.47 -17.88 -23.83
CA THR A 407 2.96 -16.92 -22.84
C THR A 407 2.13 -15.64 -22.91
N LEU A 408 1.72 -15.10 -21.74
CA LEU A 408 0.89 -13.91 -21.62
C LEU A 408 1.50 -12.71 -22.36
N LYS A 409 2.83 -12.57 -22.26
CA LYS A 409 3.56 -11.50 -22.93
C LYS A 409 3.43 -11.59 -24.46
N SER A 410 3.61 -12.76 -25.04
CA SER A 410 3.50 -12.94 -26.49
C SER A 410 2.07 -12.75 -26.98
N LEU A 411 1.08 -13.31 -26.27
CA LEU A 411 -0.35 -13.15 -26.57
C LEU A 411 -0.79 -11.68 -26.52
N ARG A 412 -0.55 -11.01 -25.40
CA ARG A 412 -0.96 -9.62 -25.17
C ARG A 412 -0.24 -8.62 -26.07
N SER A 413 0.97 -8.94 -26.52
CA SER A 413 1.68 -8.10 -27.51
C SER A 413 0.96 -8.04 -28.86
N GLN A 414 0.24 -9.09 -29.24
CA GLN A 414 -0.48 -9.21 -30.51
C GLN A 414 -1.90 -8.66 -30.47
N ILE A 415 -2.37 -8.19 -29.31
CA ILE A 415 -3.72 -7.70 -29.11
C ILE A 415 -3.66 -6.22 -28.71
N GLY A 416 -4.37 -5.35 -29.46
CA GLY A 416 -4.59 -3.96 -29.10
C GLY A 416 -6.00 -3.77 -28.55
N VAL A 417 -6.11 -3.06 -27.43
CA VAL A 417 -7.42 -2.78 -26.80
C VAL A 417 -7.62 -1.27 -26.74
N VAL A 418 -8.68 -0.79 -27.35
CA VAL A 418 -9.19 0.58 -27.19
C VAL A 418 -10.36 0.52 -26.22
N GLN A 419 -10.18 1.04 -25.02
CA GLN A 419 -11.18 1.00 -23.94
C GLN A 419 -12.15 2.18 -24.00
N GLN A 420 -13.35 1.98 -23.49
CA GLN A 420 -14.36 3.03 -23.30
C GLN A 420 -13.84 4.12 -22.35
N ASP A 421 -13.39 3.73 -21.16
CA ASP A 421 -12.82 4.63 -20.17
C ASP A 421 -11.30 4.72 -20.37
N VAL A 422 -10.85 5.80 -20.99
CA VAL A 422 -9.43 5.99 -21.28
C VAL A 422 -8.66 6.40 -20.04
N TYR A 423 -7.66 5.61 -19.69
CA TYR A 423 -6.70 5.94 -18.65
C TYR A 423 -5.42 6.54 -19.25
N LEU A 424 -5.09 7.78 -18.86
CA LEU A 424 -3.82 8.41 -19.17
C LEU A 424 -2.97 8.49 -17.89
N PHE A 425 -1.72 8.05 -18.01
CA PHE A 425 -0.75 8.18 -16.92
C PHE A 425 -0.33 9.65 -16.74
N SER A 426 -0.01 10.00 -15.51
CA SER A 426 0.57 11.31 -15.21
C SER A 426 1.94 11.42 -15.89
N GLY A 427 2.08 12.36 -16.81
CA GLY A 427 3.26 12.54 -17.66
C GLY A 427 2.95 13.42 -18.85
N SER A 428 3.82 13.42 -19.86
CA SER A 428 3.61 14.15 -21.11
C SER A 428 2.69 13.38 -22.07
N ILE A 429 2.21 14.08 -23.12
CA ILE A 429 1.48 13.42 -24.22
C ILE A 429 2.39 12.40 -24.90
N ARG A 430 3.67 12.74 -25.12
CA ARG A 430 4.71 11.86 -25.64
C ARG A 430 4.78 10.54 -24.87
N ASP A 431 4.95 10.60 -23.56
CA ASP A 431 5.04 9.42 -22.67
C ASP A 431 3.81 8.54 -22.79
N ASN A 432 2.65 9.18 -22.86
CA ASN A 432 1.39 8.49 -22.98
C ASN A 432 1.21 7.77 -24.33
N ILE A 433 1.68 8.32 -25.43
CA ILE A 433 1.68 7.63 -26.75
C ILE A 433 2.74 6.54 -26.78
N ALA A 434 3.97 6.84 -26.33
CA ALA A 434 5.10 5.91 -26.29
C ALA A 434 4.83 4.68 -25.42
N TYR A 435 3.83 4.72 -24.52
CA TYR A 435 3.43 3.57 -23.72
C TYR A 435 3.04 2.35 -24.58
N GLY A 436 2.58 2.57 -25.81
CA GLY A 436 2.30 1.50 -26.79
C GLY A 436 3.55 0.74 -27.27
N LYS A 437 4.70 1.44 -27.34
CA LYS A 437 6.02 0.92 -27.74
C LYS A 437 7.09 1.79 -27.08
N PRO A 438 7.64 1.39 -25.90
CA PRO A 438 8.57 2.22 -25.12
C PRO A 438 9.83 2.65 -25.86
N ASP A 439 10.32 1.83 -26.82
CA ASP A 439 11.51 2.10 -27.61
C ASP A 439 11.22 2.79 -28.96
N ALA A 440 10.03 3.41 -29.11
CA ALA A 440 9.63 4.09 -30.33
C ALA A 440 10.45 5.36 -30.58
N THR A 441 10.79 5.60 -31.85
CA THR A 441 11.41 6.87 -32.25
C THR A 441 10.40 8.02 -32.22
N GLU A 442 10.89 9.26 -32.25
CA GLU A 442 10.03 10.44 -32.29
C GLU A 442 9.16 10.46 -33.55
N GLU A 443 9.72 10.05 -34.68
CA GLU A 443 9.00 9.96 -35.96
C GLU A 443 7.85 8.95 -35.88
N GLU A 444 8.07 7.79 -35.24
CA GLU A 444 7.03 6.78 -35.03
C GLU A 444 5.88 7.31 -34.14
N ILE A 445 6.22 8.06 -33.08
CA ILE A 445 5.24 8.68 -32.18
C ILE A 445 4.40 9.74 -32.94
N ILE A 446 5.05 10.60 -33.73
CA ILE A 446 4.39 11.62 -34.53
C ILE A 446 3.47 10.98 -35.57
N GLU A 447 3.92 9.93 -36.25
CA GLU A 447 3.12 9.23 -37.26
C GLU A 447 1.88 8.56 -36.63
N ALA A 448 2.06 7.90 -35.47
CA ALA A 448 0.94 7.34 -34.72
C ALA A 448 -0.08 8.43 -34.29
N ALA A 449 0.39 9.61 -33.89
CA ALA A 449 -0.45 10.74 -33.55
C ALA A 449 -1.21 11.29 -34.76
N LYS A 450 -0.58 11.32 -35.95
CA LYS A 450 -1.24 11.70 -37.20
C LYS A 450 -2.34 10.72 -37.59
N CYS A 451 -2.04 9.41 -37.55
CA CYS A 451 -3.02 8.36 -37.81
C CYS A 451 -4.22 8.42 -36.85
N ALA A 452 -4.00 8.85 -35.61
CA ALA A 452 -5.05 9.06 -34.61
C ALA A 452 -5.73 10.45 -34.68
N ASN A 453 -5.41 11.27 -35.68
CA ASN A 453 -5.94 12.61 -35.86
C ASN A 453 -5.79 13.54 -34.64
N ILE A 454 -4.68 13.41 -33.88
CA ILE A 454 -4.41 14.21 -32.67
C ILE A 454 -3.16 15.13 -32.85
N HIS A 455 -2.35 14.91 -33.89
CA HIS A 455 -1.11 15.65 -34.13
C HIS A 455 -1.31 17.17 -34.18
N ASP A 456 -2.26 17.65 -34.99
CA ASP A 456 -2.46 19.07 -35.19
C ASP A 456 -2.86 19.77 -33.89
N PHE A 457 -3.74 19.15 -33.10
CA PHE A 457 -4.07 19.62 -31.74
C PHE A 457 -2.83 19.67 -30.84
N ILE A 458 -1.98 18.65 -30.88
CA ILE A 458 -0.75 18.63 -30.06
C ILE A 458 0.16 19.80 -30.45
N MET A 459 0.29 20.09 -31.74
CA MET A 459 1.15 21.17 -32.23
C MET A 459 0.64 22.58 -31.89
N GLU A 460 -0.64 22.74 -31.60
CA GLU A 460 -1.24 24.00 -31.09
C GLU A 460 -0.94 24.25 -29.62
N LEU A 461 -0.52 23.22 -28.85
CA LEU A 461 -0.20 23.36 -27.43
C LEU A 461 1.16 24.04 -27.24
N PRO A 462 1.35 24.86 -26.18
CA PRO A 462 2.61 25.57 -25.92
C PRO A 462 3.83 24.65 -25.86
N ASP A 463 3.70 23.49 -25.19
CA ASP A 463 4.77 22.52 -24.99
C ASP A 463 4.63 21.31 -25.93
N GLN A 464 3.73 21.37 -26.91
CA GLN A 464 3.51 20.33 -27.93
C GLN A 464 3.43 18.93 -27.31
N TYR A 465 4.25 17.97 -27.78
CA TYR A 465 4.29 16.60 -27.27
C TYR A 465 4.75 16.49 -25.81
N ASP A 466 5.47 17.48 -25.28
CA ASP A 466 5.93 17.52 -23.91
C ASP A 466 4.89 18.13 -22.95
N THR A 467 3.70 18.49 -23.47
CA THR A 467 2.58 19.00 -22.67
C THR A 467 2.18 17.97 -21.61
N PHE A 468 2.16 18.39 -20.34
CA PHE A 468 1.77 17.56 -19.21
C PHE A 468 0.25 17.37 -19.12
N VAL A 469 -0.22 16.13 -19.15
CA VAL A 469 -1.67 15.81 -19.22
C VAL A 469 -2.40 15.87 -17.88
N GLY A 470 -1.66 15.90 -16.77
CA GLY A 470 -2.24 15.86 -15.43
C GLY A 470 -2.67 14.45 -14.99
N GLU A 471 -3.19 14.35 -13.77
CA GLU A 471 -3.71 13.09 -13.23
C GLU A 471 -4.91 12.62 -14.06
N ARG A 472 -4.85 11.36 -14.57
CA ARG A 472 -5.88 10.77 -15.46
C ARG A 472 -6.24 11.66 -16.68
N GLY A 473 -5.31 12.50 -17.13
CA GLY A 473 -5.55 13.40 -18.24
C GLY A 473 -6.58 14.50 -17.95
N ALA A 474 -6.67 14.99 -16.71
CA ALA A 474 -7.69 15.98 -16.28
C ALA A 474 -7.69 17.28 -17.09
N ARG A 475 -6.60 17.57 -17.82
CA ARG A 475 -6.45 18.77 -18.67
C ARG A 475 -6.96 18.59 -20.10
N LEU A 476 -7.36 17.38 -20.47
CA LEU A 476 -7.79 17.03 -21.83
C LEU A 476 -9.29 16.72 -21.89
N SER A 477 -9.93 17.03 -23.03
CA SER A 477 -11.30 16.59 -23.29
C SER A 477 -11.38 15.06 -23.47
N GLY A 478 -12.58 14.49 -23.36
CA GLY A 478 -12.81 13.06 -23.58
C GLY A 478 -12.31 12.59 -24.95
N GLY A 479 -12.62 13.35 -26.02
CA GLY A 479 -12.18 13.04 -27.37
C GLY A 479 -10.67 13.14 -27.59
N GLN A 480 -10.00 14.07 -26.90
CA GLN A 480 -8.52 14.17 -26.93
C GLN A 480 -7.88 12.97 -26.24
N LYS A 481 -8.37 12.55 -25.06
CA LYS A 481 -7.92 11.34 -24.36
C LYS A 481 -8.08 10.10 -25.23
N GLN A 482 -9.25 9.96 -25.87
CA GLN A 482 -9.56 8.83 -26.73
C GLN A 482 -8.59 8.74 -27.91
N ARG A 483 -8.32 9.87 -28.60
CA ARG A 483 -7.37 9.91 -29.71
C ARG A 483 -5.93 9.58 -29.28
N ILE A 484 -5.50 9.99 -28.08
CA ILE A 484 -4.21 9.59 -27.51
C ILE A 484 -4.18 8.07 -27.25
N SER A 485 -5.26 7.49 -26.73
CA SER A 485 -5.36 6.04 -26.55
C SER A 485 -5.31 5.29 -27.88
N ILE A 486 -5.95 5.81 -28.92
CA ILE A 486 -5.89 5.25 -30.28
C ILE A 486 -4.47 5.36 -30.84
N ALA A 487 -3.75 6.47 -30.62
CA ALA A 487 -2.35 6.63 -31.01
C ALA A 487 -1.45 5.58 -30.36
N ARG A 488 -1.68 5.22 -29.08
CA ARG A 488 -0.97 4.10 -28.42
C ARG A 488 -1.11 2.78 -29.20
N VAL A 489 -2.33 2.50 -29.68
CA VAL A 489 -2.62 1.25 -30.39
C VAL A 489 -2.05 1.27 -31.80
N PHE A 490 -2.06 2.43 -32.50
CA PHE A 490 -1.35 2.60 -33.78
C PHE A 490 0.14 2.32 -33.63
N LEU A 491 0.77 2.89 -32.60
CA LEU A 491 2.19 2.72 -32.33
C LEU A 491 2.54 1.26 -31.99
N LYS A 492 1.68 0.56 -31.25
CA LYS A 492 1.81 -0.87 -30.94
C LYS A 492 1.67 -1.75 -32.18
N ASN A 493 0.82 -1.37 -33.14
CA ASN A 493 0.56 -2.03 -34.42
C ASN A 493 0.20 -3.54 -34.31
N PRO A 494 -0.78 -3.94 -33.51
CA PRO A 494 -1.12 -5.34 -33.32
C PRO A 494 -1.99 -5.90 -34.46
N PRO A 495 -1.93 -7.20 -34.79
CA PRO A 495 -2.79 -7.84 -35.79
C PRO A 495 -4.24 -8.07 -35.32
N ILE A 496 -4.50 -8.03 -34.03
CA ILE A 496 -5.83 -8.24 -33.44
C ILE A 496 -6.23 -7.00 -32.64
N LEU A 497 -7.45 -6.52 -32.82
CA LEU A 497 -8.01 -5.36 -32.14
C LEU A 497 -9.28 -5.71 -31.37
N ILE A 498 -9.40 -5.12 -30.20
CA ILE A 498 -10.63 -5.08 -29.40
C ILE A 498 -11.00 -3.61 -29.24
N LEU A 499 -12.19 -3.25 -29.72
CA LEU A 499 -12.72 -1.90 -29.65
C LEU A 499 -13.94 -1.89 -28.74
N ASP A 500 -13.82 -1.28 -27.55
CA ASP A 500 -14.91 -1.17 -26.58
C ASP A 500 -15.46 0.25 -26.59
N GLU A 501 -16.63 0.46 -27.17
CA GLU A 501 -17.45 1.68 -27.21
C GLU A 501 -16.68 3.02 -27.14
N ALA A 502 -15.76 3.24 -28.05
CA ALA A 502 -14.79 4.35 -28.02
C ALA A 502 -15.40 5.77 -28.19
N THR A 503 -16.72 5.95 -28.24
CA THR A 503 -17.35 7.22 -28.69
C THR A 503 -18.52 7.73 -27.85
N SER A 504 -18.83 7.14 -26.69
CA SER A 504 -19.92 7.63 -25.84
C SER A 504 -19.62 9.01 -25.24
N ALA A 505 -20.58 9.93 -25.28
CA ALA A 505 -20.57 11.29 -24.71
C ALA A 505 -19.58 12.31 -25.35
N LEU A 506 -19.31 12.21 -26.66
CA LEU A 506 -18.48 13.15 -27.41
C LEU A 506 -19.30 14.09 -28.27
N ASP A 507 -18.73 15.25 -28.59
CA ASP A 507 -19.28 16.15 -29.62
C ASP A 507 -19.13 15.53 -31.02
N ASN A 508 -20.02 15.93 -31.95
CA ASN A 508 -20.10 15.35 -33.29
C ASN A 508 -18.79 15.44 -34.09
N GLU A 509 -17.97 16.46 -33.87
CA GLU A 509 -16.69 16.65 -34.56
C GLU A 509 -15.62 15.70 -34.03
N SER A 510 -15.47 15.65 -32.72
CA SER A 510 -14.54 14.68 -32.06
C SER A 510 -14.91 13.24 -32.37
N GLU A 511 -16.20 12.92 -32.42
CA GLU A 511 -16.70 11.61 -32.82
C GLU A 511 -16.26 11.24 -34.24
N ARG A 512 -16.41 12.15 -35.20
CA ARG A 512 -16.01 11.91 -36.59
C ARG A 512 -14.50 11.64 -36.72
N TRP A 513 -13.67 12.38 -36.01
CA TRP A 513 -12.23 12.15 -35.96
C TRP A 513 -11.87 10.77 -35.40
N ILE A 514 -12.52 10.38 -34.31
CA ILE A 514 -12.30 9.08 -33.70
C ILE A 514 -12.75 7.95 -34.61
N GLN A 515 -13.93 8.06 -35.21
CA GLN A 515 -14.47 7.07 -36.14
C GLN A 515 -13.50 6.83 -37.31
N ASN A 516 -13.04 7.91 -37.96
CA ASN A 516 -12.08 7.81 -39.06
C ASN A 516 -10.77 7.11 -38.60
N SER A 517 -10.28 7.45 -37.40
CA SER A 517 -9.09 6.83 -36.86
C SER A 517 -9.27 5.35 -36.55
N LEU A 518 -10.44 4.94 -36.03
CA LEU A 518 -10.77 3.54 -35.76
C LEU A 518 -10.94 2.73 -37.04
N GLU A 519 -11.56 3.32 -38.09
CA GLU A 519 -11.68 2.68 -39.40
C GLU A 519 -10.29 2.45 -40.03
N GLU A 520 -9.41 3.46 -39.97
CA GLU A 520 -8.03 3.34 -40.46
C GLU A 520 -7.25 2.28 -39.64
N LEU A 521 -7.40 2.30 -38.31
CA LEU A 521 -6.77 1.33 -37.42
C LEU A 521 -7.24 -0.12 -37.71
N SER A 522 -8.48 -0.31 -38.07
CA SER A 522 -9.08 -1.64 -38.32
C SER A 522 -8.68 -2.27 -39.65
N LYS A 523 -8.13 -1.49 -40.61
CA LYS A 523 -7.74 -2.00 -41.95
C LYS A 523 -6.71 -3.12 -41.83
N ASN A 524 -7.01 -4.24 -42.51
CA ASN A 524 -6.16 -5.43 -42.55
C ASN A 524 -5.87 -6.07 -41.19
N ARG A 525 -6.69 -5.82 -40.17
CA ARG A 525 -6.58 -6.41 -38.84
C ARG A 525 -7.87 -7.15 -38.46
N THR A 526 -7.72 -8.18 -37.64
CA THR A 526 -8.88 -8.86 -37.06
C THR A 526 -9.45 -7.98 -35.95
N THR A 527 -10.71 -7.61 -36.06
CA THR A 527 -11.31 -6.63 -35.15
C THR A 527 -12.56 -7.19 -34.49
N ILE A 528 -12.63 -7.13 -33.17
CA ILE A 528 -13.82 -7.42 -32.37
C ILE A 528 -14.28 -6.11 -31.76
N THR A 529 -15.50 -5.66 -32.09
CA THR A 529 -16.02 -4.37 -31.63
C THR A 529 -17.27 -4.58 -30.78
N ILE A 530 -17.29 -4.04 -29.56
CA ILE A 530 -18.53 -3.87 -28.79
C ILE A 530 -19.19 -2.62 -29.33
N ALA A 531 -20.31 -2.81 -30.04
CA ALA A 531 -20.92 -1.73 -30.78
C ALA A 531 -22.22 -1.23 -30.10
N HIS A 532 -22.24 0.06 -29.83
CA HIS A 532 -23.41 0.79 -29.36
C HIS A 532 -23.87 1.86 -30.36
N ARG A 533 -23.24 1.95 -31.56
CA ARG A 533 -23.56 2.92 -32.60
C ARG A 533 -23.76 2.27 -33.96
N LEU A 534 -24.73 2.77 -34.68
CA LEU A 534 -25.15 2.30 -36.00
C LEU A 534 -24.03 2.28 -37.05
N SER A 535 -23.17 3.33 -37.07
CA SER A 535 -22.06 3.43 -38.02
C SER A 535 -21.06 2.30 -37.88
N THR A 536 -20.69 1.95 -36.64
CA THR A 536 -19.74 0.86 -36.34
C THR A 536 -20.34 -0.51 -36.68
N ILE A 537 -21.64 -0.70 -36.44
CA ILE A 537 -22.35 -1.95 -36.70
C ILE A 537 -22.46 -2.24 -38.19
N LYS A 538 -22.81 -1.22 -38.99
CA LYS A 538 -23.06 -1.37 -40.44
C LYS A 538 -21.83 -1.81 -41.24
N ASN A 539 -20.65 -1.39 -40.82
CA ASN A 539 -19.40 -1.64 -41.53
C ASN A 539 -18.73 -2.95 -41.14
N ALA A 540 -19.28 -3.69 -40.15
CA ALA A 540 -18.73 -4.99 -39.75
C ALA A 540 -19.02 -6.08 -40.78
N ASP A 541 -18.04 -6.99 -41.02
CA ASP A 541 -18.22 -8.14 -41.91
C ASP A 541 -19.29 -9.09 -41.34
N GLU A 542 -19.42 -9.16 -40.04
CA GLU A 542 -20.44 -9.95 -39.35
C GLU A 542 -20.88 -9.28 -38.04
N ILE A 543 -22.15 -9.42 -37.74
CA ILE A 543 -22.81 -8.94 -36.52
C ILE A 543 -23.27 -10.16 -35.72
N ILE A 544 -22.93 -10.18 -34.42
CA ILE A 544 -23.36 -11.23 -33.47
C ILE A 544 -24.18 -10.57 -32.38
N VAL A 545 -25.43 -10.98 -32.27
CA VAL A 545 -26.35 -10.54 -31.21
C VAL A 545 -26.23 -11.46 -30.03
N ILE A 546 -25.76 -10.93 -28.90
CA ILE A 546 -25.54 -11.66 -27.66
C ILE A 546 -26.62 -11.28 -26.66
N THR A 547 -27.23 -12.28 -26.04
CA THR A 547 -28.22 -12.16 -24.98
C THR A 547 -27.81 -13.00 -23.78
N GLU A 548 -28.56 -12.95 -22.69
CA GLU A 548 -28.35 -13.79 -21.50
C GLU A 548 -28.36 -15.31 -21.82
N ASN A 549 -29.01 -15.70 -22.92
CA ASN A 549 -29.09 -17.08 -23.37
C ASN A 549 -27.99 -17.44 -24.39
N GLY A 550 -26.98 -16.63 -24.59
CA GLY A 550 -25.90 -16.82 -25.55
C GLY A 550 -26.16 -16.08 -26.87
N ILE A 551 -25.69 -16.63 -28.00
CA ILE A 551 -25.83 -16.03 -29.33
C ILE A 551 -27.26 -16.23 -29.85
N ALA A 552 -27.99 -15.12 -30.00
CA ALA A 552 -29.35 -15.12 -30.46
C ALA A 552 -29.46 -14.99 -31.99
N GLU A 553 -28.65 -14.13 -32.61
CA GLU A 553 -28.65 -13.91 -34.06
C GLU A 553 -27.23 -13.70 -34.56
N ARG A 554 -27.02 -14.06 -35.85
CA ARG A 554 -25.73 -13.90 -36.52
C ARG A 554 -25.97 -13.62 -38.01
N GLY A 555 -25.25 -12.65 -38.60
CA GLY A 555 -25.35 -12.30 -40.00
C GLY A 555 -24.76 -10.94 -40.32
N THR A 556 -24.99 -10.45 -41.57
CA THR A 556 -24.66 -9.08 -41.99
C THR A 556 -25.77 -8.11 -41.58
N HIS A 557 -25.52 -6.82 -41.71
CA HIS A 557 -26.51 -5.78 -41.44
C HIS A 557 -27.80 -6.00 -42.24
N GLU A 558 -27.68 -6.27 -43.54
CA GLU A 558 -28.81 -6.45 -44.44
C GLU A 558 -29.60 -7.72 -44.07
N THR A 559 -28.91 -8.84 -43.88
CA THR A 559 -29.58 -10.11 -43.58
C THR A 559 -30.30 -10.14 -42.25
N LEU A 560 -29.76 -9.41 -41.23
CA LEU A 560 -30.39 -9.31 -39.93
C LEU A 560 -31.57 -8.34 -39.90
N LEU A 561 -31.56 -7.28 -40.73
CA LEU A 561 -32.73 -6.41 -40.92
C LEU A 561 -33.86 -7.14 -41.61
N GLU A 562 -33.57 -7.91 -42.68
CA GLU A 562 -34.56 -8.70 -43.38
C GLU A 562 -35.26 -9.74 -42.50
N LYS A 563 -34.51 -10.33 -41.54
CA LYS A 563 -35.07 -11.26 -40.55
C LYS A 563 -36.05 -10.60 -39.58
N ASN A 564 -36.00 -9.27 -39.45
CA ASN A 564 -36.85 -8.48 -38.55
C ASN A 564 -36.90 -9.03 -37.11
N GLY A 565 -35.76 -9.52 -36.62
CA GLY A 565 -35.60 -10.13 -35.30
C GLY A 565 -35.13 -9.14 -34.22
N ILE A 566 -34.34 -9.67 -33.25
CA ILE A 566 -33.83 -8.92 -32.12
C ILE A 566 -32.92 -7.77 -32.58
N TYR A 567 -32.07 -8.00 -33.59
CA TYR A 567 -31.21 -6.99 -34.18
C TYR A 567 -32.00 -5.82 -34.75
N ALA A 568 -33.04 -6.11 -35.52
CA ALA A 568 -33.90 -5.07 -36.10
C ALA A 568 -34.59 -4.23 -35.01
N GLY A 569 -34.98 -4.86 -33.90
CA GLY A 569 -35.48 -4.18 -32.72
C GLY A 569 -34.48 -3.18 -32.14
N TYR A 570 -33.23 -3.59 -31.93
CA TYR A 570 -32.15 -2.69 -31.45
C TYR A 570 -31.85 -1.58 -32.45
N TYR A 571 -31.80 -1.90 -33.74
CA TYR A 571 -31.54 -0.94 -34.78
C TYR A 571 -32.59 0.21 -34.83
N ASN A 572 -33.85 -0.14 -34.58
CA ASN A 572 -34.95 0.84 -34.57
C ASN A 572 -35.01 1.68 -33.27
N MET A 573 -34.28 1.28 -32.22
CA MET A 573 -34.19 2.02 -30.94
C MET A 573 -32.96 2.93 -30.86
N MET A 574 -31.96 2.73 -31.70
CA MET A 574 -30.74 3.55 -31.83
C MET A 574 -30.96 4.71 -32.81
#